data_efd8a371121a370c70543d8bb8778461
#
_entry.id   efd8a371121a370c70543d8bb8778461
#
_cell.length_a   1.000
_cell.length_b   1.000
_cell.length_c   1.000
_cell.angle_alpha   90.00
_cell.angle_beta   90.00
_cell.angle_gamma   90.00
#
_symmetry.space_group_name_H-M   'P 1'
#
loop_
_entity.id
_entity.type
_entity.pdbx_description
1 polymer ?
#
loop_
_entity_poly.entity_id
_entity_poly.type
_entity_poly.pdbx_seq_one_letter_code
_entity_poly.pdbx_strand_id
1 'polypeptide(L)'
;MGAIINFLRGLAERIAKGNKSKLYIGGVLITFTVVFLSGISGWIIERLFFFFEINNPIATSLLFSFVLSSSLASRSLNKSIFEIINLVSHENVEYNLNNLRQKLSFIVGRDVDNLNKNEILRALAETASENSVDGVFAPLFWMFIGIFLWQFNNLMPGPLAMAWIFKASSTIDSMLGYKDGNLKWLGFSGAKLDDIMTWIPARIVLITLPLCCRPKQPIIKTIQQAWEDGIVDPSPNSGISEAIFAYCAEVRMGGVNFYKGKKKTKPLIAKSYPIANINSIKRILNLILRLQFIWVLGILLIIKLINL
;
A
#
# COMPACT_ATOMS: atom_id res chain seq x y z
N MET A 1 -7.75 14.85 2.88
CA MET A 1 -6.61 14.74 1.94
C MET A 1 -7.11 14.70 0.49
N GLY A 2 -7.90 13.72 0.04
CA GLY A 2 -8.35 13.61 -1.35
C GLY A 2 -9.07 14.84 -1.92
N ALA A 3 -9.93 15.51 -1.13
CA ALA A 3 -10.60 16.73 -1.55
C ALA A 3 -9.61 17.88 -1.86
N ILE A 4 -8.56 18.01 -1.03
CA ILE A 4 -7.49 19.00 -1.24
C ILE A 4 -6.73 18.71 -2.54
N ILE A 5 -6.37 17.44 -2.77
CA ILE A 5 -5.69 17.02 -4.01
C ILE A 5 -6.54 17.35 -5.24
N ASN A 6 -7.84 17.04 -5.22
CA ASN A 6 -8.75 17.34 -6.34
C ASN A 6 -8.89 18.85 -6.58
N PHE A 7 -8.98 19.64 -5.52
CA PHE A 7 -9.05 21.10 -5.63
C PHE A 7 -7.76 21.67 -6.26
N LEU A 8 -6.60 21.29 -5.74
CA LEU A 8 -5.30 21.74 -6.24
C LEU A 8 -5.05 21.28 -7.67
N ARG A 9 -5.47 20.04 -8.01
CA ARG A 9 -5.43 19.51 -9.37
C ARG A 9 -6.24 20.40 -10.32
N GLY A 10 -7.51 20.71 -10.00
CA GLY A 10 -8.35 21.56 -10.82
C GLY A 10 -7.77 22.96 -11.05
N LEU A 11 -7.13 23.53 -10.02
CA LEU A 11 -6.42 24.81 -10.12
C LEU A 11 -5.20 24.70 -11.06
N ALA A 12 -4.36 23.69 -10.86
CA ALA A 12 -3.16 23.47 -11.68
C ALA A 12 -3.52 23.24 -13.16
N GLU A 13 -4.54 22.45 -13.46
CA GLU A 13 -5.00 22.19 -14.83
C GLU A 13 -5.54 23.48 -15.51
N ARG A 14 -6.29 24.33 -14.77
CA ARG A 14 -6.76 25.63 -15.26
C ARG A 14 -5.64 26.59 -15.60
N ILE A 15 -4.61 26.68 -14.72
CA ILE A 15 -3.46 27.58 -14.91
C ILE A 15 -2.56 27.07 -16.04
N ALA A 16 -2.36 25.77 -16.12
CA ALA A 16 -1.46 25.16 -17.09
C ALA A 16 -1.99 25.23 -18.53
N LYS A 17 -3.32 25.21 -18.73
CA LYS A 17 -3.95 25.22 -20.08
C LYS A 17 -3.32 24.21 -21.05
N GLY A 18 -2.99 23.00 -20.55
CA GLY A 18 -2.35 21.93 -21.34
C GLY A 18 -0.84 22.04 -21.52
N ASN A 19 -0.18 23.08 -20.97
CA ASN A 19 1.28 23.21 -21.04
C ASN A 19 1.94 22.18 -20.09
N LYS A 20 2.76 21.29 -20.68
CA LYS A 20 3.41 20.18 -19.98
C LYS A 20 4.32 20.63 -18.81
N SER A 21 5.12 21.67 -19.03
CA SER A 21 6.02 22.19 -17.98
C SER A 21 5.25 22.80 -16.82
N LYS A 22 4.17 23.54 -17.10
CA LYS A 22 3.31 24.09 -16.02
C LYS A 22 2.58 22.98 -15.26
N LEU A 23 2.12 21.92 -15.94
CA LEU A 23 1.54 20.75 -15.29
C LEU A 23 2.56 20.04 -14.38
N TYR A 24 3.79 19.87 -14.83
CA TYR A 24 4.85 19.27 -14.02
C TYR A 24 5.14 20.09 -12.77
N ILE A 25 5.33 21.42 -12.91
CA ILE A 25 5.53 22.32 -11.77
C ILE A 25 4.33 22.28 -10.83
N GLY A 26 3.11 22.31 -11.38
CA GLY A 26 1.87 22.16 -10.60
C GLY A 26 1.85 20.86 -9.79
N GLY A 27 2.29 19.75 -10.39
CA GLY A 27 2.42 18.45 -9.72
C GLY A 27 3.43 18.45 -8.57
N VAL A 28 4.59 19.08 -8.78
CA VAL A 28 5.59 19.26 -7.70
C VAL A 28 5.02 20.06 -6.54
N LEU A 29 4.34 21.19 -6.85
CA LEU A 29 3.72 22.04 -5.83
C LEU A 29 2.60 21.32 -5.07
N ILE A 30 1.75 20.55 -5.76
CA ILE A 30 0.71 19.73 -5.12
C ILE A 30 1.36 18.72 -4.18
N THR A 31 2.35 17.98 -4.67
CA THR A 31 3.05 16.96 -3.87
C THR A 31 3.67 17.58 -2.63
N PHE A 32 4.44 18.65 -2.78
CA PHE A 32 5.05 19.35 -1.66
C PHE A 32 4.01 19.84 -0.64
N THR A 33 2.96 20.54 -1.12
CA THR A 33 1.94 21.13 -0.25
C THR A 33 1.20 20.05 0.55
N VAL A 34 0.75 18.98 -0.11
CA VAL A 34 -0.06 17.94 0.56
C VAL A 34 0.80 17.16 1.54
N VAL A 35 2.01 16.80 1.18
CA VAL A 35 2.96 16.08 2.05
C VAL A 35 3.34 16.94 3.25
N PHE A 36 3.67 18.20 3.03
CA PHE A 36 4.05 19.15 4.08
C PHE A 36 2.90 19.41 5.06
N LEU A 37 1.69 19.68 4.57
CA LEU A 37 0.52 19.89 5.43
C LEU A 37 0.17 18.63 6.22
N SER A 38 0.30 17.45 5.61
CA SER A 38 0.05 16.18 6.32
C SER A 38 1.10 15.94 7.41
N GLY A 39 2.37 16.16 7.11
CA GLY A 39 3.46 16.03 8.07
C GLY A 39 3.32 17.00 9.24
N ILE A 40 3.07 18.29 8.96
CA ILE A 40 2.84 19.30 10.00
C ILE A 40 1.61 18.96 10.86
N SER A 41 0.51 18.54 10.24
CA SER A 41 -0.70 18.18 11.00
C SER A 41 -0.42 17.01 11.96
N GLY A 42 0.29 15.97 11.49
CA GLY A 42 0.72 14.86 12.33
C GLY A 42 1.62 15.34 13.48
N TRP A 43 2.61 16.16 13.17
CA TRP A 43 3.55 16.73 14.14
C TRP A 43 2.86 17.60 15.20
N ILE A 44 1.92 18.46 14.82
CA ILE A 44 1.12 19.26 15.77
C ILE A 44 0.34 18.35 16.72
N ILE A 45 -0.31 17.31 16.20
CA ILE A 45 -1.04 16.36 17.01
C ILE A 45 -0.11 15.66 18.01
N GLU A 46 1.09 15.25 17.58
CA GLU A 46 2.09 14.67 18.46
C GLU A 46 2.49 15.62 19.59
N ARG A 47 2.67 16.93 19.30
CA ARG A 47 2.95 17.95 20.34
C ARG A 47 1.81 18.09 21.34
N LEU A 48 0.57 18.08 20.86
CA LEU A 48 -0.60 18.11 21.74
C LEU A 48 -0.64 16.88 22.65
N PHE A 49 -0.35 15.68 22.13
CA PHE A 49 -0.30 14.47 22.95
C PHE A 49 0.77 14.55 24.02
N PHE A 50 1.98 15.00 23.74
CA PHE A 50 3.02 15.22 24.76
C PHE A 50 2.59 16.21 25.84
N PHE A 51 1.88 17.27 25.47
CA PHE A 51 1.36 18.24 26.43
C PHE A 51 0.31 17.63 27.37
N PHE A 52 -0.58 16.79 26.86
CA PHE A 52 -1.64 16.14 27.66
C PHE A 52 -1.17 14.90 28.42
N GLU A 53 -0.07 14.27 28.03
CA GLU A 53 0.47 13.07 28.67
C GLU A 53 0.82 13.30 30.15
N ILE A 54 1.25 14.52 30.50
CA ILE A 54 1.59 14.93 31.87
C ILE A 54 0.40 14.76 32.82
N ASN A 55 -0.83 15.01 32.34
CA ASN A 55 -2.04 14.98 33.16
C ASN A 55 -2.70 13.59 33.24
N ASN A 56 -2.64 12.82 32.17
CA ASN A 56 -3.26 11.47 32.12
C ASN A 56 -2.54 10.57 31.10
N PRO A 57 -1.43 9.93 31.49
CA PRO A 57 -0.57 9.18 30.56
C PRO A 57 -1.29 7.97 29.90
N ILE A 58 -2.15 7.26 30.64
CA ILE A 58 -2.83 6.07 30.11
C ILE A 58 -3.85 6.47 29.05
N ALA A 59 -4.73 7.42 29.35
CA ALA A 59 -5.74 7.85 28.38
C ALA A 59 -5.12 8.48 27.15
N THR A 60 -4.06 9.27 27.32
CA THR A 60 -3.33 9.91 26.22
C THR A 60 -2.66 8.86 25.33
N SER A 61 -2.00 7.86 25.91
CA SER A 61 -1.35 6.78 25.14
C SER A 61 -2.37 5.93 24.37
N LEU A 62 -3.53 5.62 24.96
CA LEU A 62 -4.61 4.90 24.26
C LEU A 62 -5.17 5.71 23.08
N LEU A 63 -5.43 7.01 23.30
CA LEU A 63 -5.93 7.90 22.25
C LEU A 63 -4.89 8.06 21.13
N PHE A 64 -3.62 8.22 21.48
CA PHE A 64 -2.54 8.30 20.50
C PHE A 64 -2.40 7.02 19.66
N SER A 65 -2.47 5.85 20.32
CA SER A 65 -2.48 4.55 19.63
C SER A 65 -3.67 4.41 18.68
N PHE A 66 -4.85 4.91 19.06
CA PHE A 66 -6.01 4.94 18.18
C PHE A 66 -5.79 5.84 16.96
N VAL A 67 -5.23 7.04 17.14
CA VAL A 67 -4.91 7.95 16.04
C VAL A 67 -3.84 7.34 15.12
N LEU A 68 -2.78 6.73 15.67
CA LEU A 68 -1.77 5.99 14.87
C LEU A 68 -2.41 4.87 14.05
N SER A 69 -3.33 4.11 14.63
CA SER A 69 -4.02 3.01 13.94
C SER A 69 -4.81 3.48 12.71
N SER A 70 -5.27 4.75 12.69
CA SER A 70 -5.97 5.34 11.54
C SER A 70 -5.10 5.45 10.27
N SER A 71 -3.78 5.41 10.43
CA SER A 71 -2.83 5.40 9.31
C SER A 71 -2.73 4.05 8.62
N LEU A 72 -3.19 2.96 9.28
CA LEU A 72 -3.14 1.60 8.76
C LEU A 72 -4.44 1.23 8.06
N ALA A 73 -4.31 0.65 6.87
CA ALA A 73 -5.45 0.22 6.07
C ALA A 73 -5.82 -1.27 6.26
N SER A 74 -5.23 -1.98 7.24
CA SER A 74 -5.43 -3.43 7.44
C SER A 74 -6.90 -3.83 7.50
N ARG A 75 -7.71 -3.10 8.29
CA ARG A 75 -9.13 -3.41 8.46
C ARG A 75 -9.93 -3.17 7.17
N SER A 76 -9.69 -2.06 6.47
CA SER A 76 -10.39 -1.73 5.22
C SER A 76 -10.02 -2.68 4.10
N LEU A 77 -8.73 -3.03 3.95
CA LEU A 77 -8.25 -4.01 2.98
C LEU A 77 -8.89 -5.38 3.21
N ASN A 78 -8.81 -5.90 4.43
CA ASN A 78 -9.43 -7.17 4.80
C ASN A 78 -10.94 -7.17 4.52
N LYS A 79 -11.67 -6.13 4.96
CA LYS A 79 -13.12 -6.02 4.76
C LYS A 79 -13.49 -6.07 3.28
N SER A 80 -12.85 -5.25 2.45
CA SER A 80 -13.13 -5.18 1.00
C SER A 80 -12.88 -6.52 0.30
N ILE A 81 -11.78 -7.21 0.66
CA ILE A 81 -11.46 -8.52 0.08
C ILE A 81 -12.43 -9.59 0.55
N PHE A 82 -12.77 -9.64 1.86
CA PHE A 82 -13.73 -10.61 2.39
C PHE A 82 -15.13 -10.44 1.81
N GLU A 83 -15.58 -9.21 1.57
CA GLU A 83 -16.86 -8.95 0.91
C GLU A 83 -16.92 -9.61 -0.47
N ILE A 84 -15.85 -9.51 -1.26
CA ILE A 84 -15.81 -10.13 -2.60
C ILE A 84 -15.68 -11.66 -2.50
N ILE A 85 -14.85 -12.18 -1.57
CA ILE A 85 -14.73 -13.62 -1.33
C ILE A 85 -16.10 -14.23 -0.98
N ASN A 86 -16.85 -13.60 -0.11
CA ASN A 86 -18.17 -14.07 0.29
C ASN A 86 -19.11 -14.16 -0.91
N LEU A 87 -19.13 -13.14 -1.77
CA LEU A 87 -19.94 -13.18 -2.99
C LEU A 87 -19.51 -14.27 -3.97
N VAL A 88 -18.18 -14.53 -4.09
CA VAL A 88 -17.64 -15.61 -4.94
C VAL A 88 -18.00 -16.99 -4.40
N SER A 89 -18.20 -17.14 -3.09
CA SER A 89 -18.51 -18.42 -2.41
C SER A 89 -19.98 -18.83 -2.55
N HIS A 90 -20.89 -17.92 -2.88
CA HIS A 90 -22.30 -18.25 -3.12
C HIS A 90 -22.48 -18.99 -4.45
N GLU A 91 -23.34 -20.01 -4.49
CA GLU A 91 -23.49 -20.96 -5.61
C GLU A 91 -23.93 -20.33 -6.95
N ASN A 92 -24.58 -19.17 -6.94
CA ASN A 92 -25.03 -18.46 -8.16
C ASN A 92 -24.04 -17.37 -8.60
N VAL A 93 -22.79 -17.75 -8.87
CA VAL A 93 -21.72 -16.80 -9.25
C VAL A 93 -22.04 -16.07 -10.57
N GLU A 94 -22.67 -16.72 -11.55
CA GLU A 94 -23.01 -16.09 -12.84
C GLU A 94 -24.01 -14.95 -12.67
N TYR A 95 -24.99 -15.09 -11.79
CA TYR A 95 -25.96 -14.04 -11.48
C TYR A 95 -25.32 -12.84 -10.73
N ASN A 96 -24.25 -13.10 -9.97
CA ASN A 96 -23.56 -12.08 -9.17
C ASN A 96 -22.30 -11.47 -9.84
N LEU A 97 -21.98 -11.85 -11.08
CA LEU A 97 -20.72 -11.45 -11.73
C LEU A 97 -20.58 -9.93 -11.87
N ASN A 98 -21.68 -9.24 -12.18
CA ASN A 98 -21.69 -7.78 -12.30
C ASN A 98 -21.46 -7.09 -10.95
N ASN A 99 -22.04 -7.59 -9.86
CA ASN A 99 -21.81 -7.07 -8.51
C ASN A 99 -20.37 -7.32 -8.06
N LEU A 100 -19.80 -8.49 -8.38
CA LEU A 100 -18.39 -8.82 -8.13
C LEU A 100 -17.45 -7.85 -8.85
N ARG A 101 -17.70 -7.61 -10.15
CA ARG A 101 -16.93 -6.66 -10.95
C ARG A 101 -17.04 -5.24 -10.40
N GLN A 102 -18.24 -4.80 -10.04
CA GLN A 102 -18.45 -3.50 -9.43
C GLN A 102 -17.68 -3.34 -8.10
N LYS A 103 -17.76 -4.32 -7.19
CA LYS A 103 -16.98 -4.27 -5.94
C LYS A 103 -15.48 -4.31 -6.19
N LEU A 104 -15.02 -5.11 -7.15
CA LEU A 104 -13.62 -5.19 -7.52
C LEU A 104 -13.11 -3.86 -8.07
N SER A 105 -13.91 -3.12 -8.86
CA SER A 105 -13.51 -1.83 -9.45
C SER A 105 -13.16 -0.74 -8.42
N PHE A 106 -13.64 -0.87 -7.17
CA PHE A 106 -13.29 0.05 -6.09
C PHE A 106 -11.88 -0.17 -5.51
N ILE A 107 -11.28 -1.34 -5.77
CA ILE A 107 -10.00 -1.72 -5.18
C ILE A 107 -8.91 -2.04 -6.20
N VAL A 108 -9.24 -2.05 -7.51
CA VAL A 108 -8.26 -2.27 -8.59
C VAL A 108 -8.30 -1.12 -9.59
N GLY A 109 -7.15 -0.77 -10.15
CA GLY A 109 -7.03 0.28 -11.17
C GLY A 109 -7.20 -0.20 -12.62
N ARG A 110 -7.59 -1.48 -12.84
CA ARG A 110 -7.77 -2.08 -14.18
C ARG A 110 -9.24 -2.16 -14.58
N ASP A 111 -9.49 -2.37 -15.86
CA ASP A 111 -10.84 -2.64 -16.38
C ASP A 111 -11.34 -3.97 -15.84
N VAL A 112 -12.58 -4.01 -15.35
CA VAL A 112 -13.16 -5.19 -14.69
C VAL A 112 -14.34 -5.80 -15.45
N ASP A 113 -14.89 -5.08 -16.44
CA ASP A 113 -16.19 -5.39 -17.08
C ASP A 113 -16.26 -6.77 -17.71
N ASN A 114 -15.13 -7.28 -18.20
CA ASN A 114 -15.05 -8.58 -18.88
C ASN A 114 -14.34 -9.67 -18.09
N LEU A 115 -14.00 -9.42 -16.81
CA LEU A 115 -13.28 -10.41 -16.00
C LEU A 115 -14.18 -11.60 -15.66
N ASN A 116 -13.67 -12.81 -15.87
CA ASN A 116 -14.30 -14.03 -15.37
C ASN A 116 -13.91 -14.27 -13.88
N LYS A 117 -14.50 -15.30 -13.26
CA LYS A 117 -14.27 -15.64 -11.86
C LYS A 117 -12.78 -15.81 -11.52
N ASN A 118 -12.03 -16.52 -12.35
CA ASN A 118 -10.61 -16.79 -12.11
C ASN A 118 -9.76 -15.51 -12.19
N GLU A 119 -10.10 -14.62 -13.13
CA GLU A 119 -9.45 -13.32 -13.28
C GLU A 119 -9.77 -12.38 -12.13
N ILE A 120 -11.00 -12.41 -11.58
CA ILE A 120 -11.39 -11.69 -10.38
C ILE A 120 -10.57 -12.17 -9.18
N LEU A 121 -10.44 -13.48 -8.98
CA LEU A 121 -9.65 -14.06 -7.89
C LEU A 121 -8.16 -13.73 -8.03
N ARG A 122 -7.62 -13.77 -9.25
CA ARG A 122 -6.25 -13.31 -9.53
C ARG A 122 -6.08 -11.83 -9.19
N ALA A 123 -7.02 -10.99 -9.63
CA ALA A 123 -6.99 -9.55 -9.33
C ALA A 123 -7.01 -9.29 -7.82
N LEU A 124 -7.82 -10.04 -7.06
CA LEU A 124 -7.85 -9.95 -5.59
C LEU A 124 -6.52 -10.34 -4.95
N ALA A 125 -5.89 -11.43 -5.43
CA ALA A 125 -4.60 -11.86 -4.90
C ALA A 125 -3.51 -10.82 -5.14
N GLU A 126 -3.42 -10.27 -6.36
CA GLU A 126 -2.47 -9.20 -6.72
C GLU A 126 -2.70 -7.95 -5.88
N THR A 127 -3.95 -7.46 -5.82
CA THR A 127 -4.32 -6.27 -5.07
C THR A 127 -4.12 -6.42 -3.56
N ALA A 128 -4.42 -7.59 -2.98
CA ALA A 128 -4.16 -7.87 -1.58
C ALA A 128 -2.66 -7.78 -1.25
N SER A 129 -1.83 -8.32 -2.13
CA SER A 129 -0.37 -8.33 -1.97
C SER A 129 0.23 -6.93 -2.10
N GLU A 130 -0.09 -6.19 -3.15
CA GLU A 130 0.38 -4.83 -3.41
C GLU A 130 -0.10 -3.87 -2.32
N ASN A 131 -1.42 -3.78 -2.10
CA ASN A 131 -1.99 -2.84 -1.13
C ASN A 131 -1.65 -3.17 0.32
N SER A 132 -1.17 -4.37 0.65
CA SER A 132 -0.67 -4.67 1.99
C SER A 132 0.62 -3.91 2.29
N VAL A 133 1.50 -3.73 1.29
CA VAL A 133 2.72 -2.96 1.47
C VAL A 133 2.37 -1.49 1.65
N ASP A 134 1.57 -0.92 0.77
CA ASP A 134 1.21 0.50 0.79
C ASP A 134 0.28 0.88 1.97
N GLY A 135 -0.59 -0.04 2.37
CA GLY A 135 -1.60 0.23 3.40
C GLY A 135 -1.21 -0.21 4.81
N VAL A 136 -0.19 -1.07 4.96
CA VAL A 136 0.16 -1.65 6.26
C VAL A 136 1.66 -1.54 6.54
N PHE A 137 2.50 -2.14 5.69
CA PHE A 137 3.92 -2.29 6.03
C PHE A 137 4.72 -0.99 5.84
N ALA A 138 4.46 -0.22 4.80
CA ALA A 138 5.13 1.05 4.62
C ALA A 138 4.72 2.08 5.69
N PRO A 139 3.43 2.27 6.05
CA PRO A 139 3.08 3.09 7.20
C PRO A 139 3.76 2.65 8.50
N LEU A 140 3.79 1.35 8.81
CA LEU A 140 4.47 0.82 10.00
C LEU A 140 5.98 1.12 9.98
N PHE A 141 6.62 0.96 8.83
CA PHE A 141 8.04 1.31 8.67
C PHE A 141 8.29 2.79 8.95
N TRP A 142 7.47 3.68 8.39
CA TRP A 142 7.63 5.11 8.59
C TRP A 142 7.27 5.53 10.03
N MET A 143 6.32 4.87 10.69
CA MET A 143 6.09 5.04 12.13
C MET A 143 7.35 4.68 12.94
N PHE A 144 7.99 3.55 12.61
CA PHE A 144 9.23 3.15 13.26
C PHE A 144 10.34 4.19 13.06
N ILE A 145 10.51 4.72 11.85
CA ILE A 145 11.46 5.81 11.59
C ILE A 145 11.14 7.04 12.44
N GLY A 146 9.87 7.42 12.57
CA GLY A 146 9.45 8.54 13.44
C GLY A 146 9.79 8.31 14.93
N ILE A 147 9.56 7.09 15.44
CA ILE A 147 9.95 6.73 16.80
C ILE A 147 11.47 6.81 16.97
N PHE A 148 12.23 6.33 15.98
CA PHE A 148 13.69 6.41 16.00
C PHE A 148 14.19 7.85 15.98
N LEU A 149 13.58 8.75 15.21
CA LEU A 149 13.90 10.18 15.21
C LEU A 149 13.69 10.84 16.59
N TRP A 150 12.65 10.42 17.32
CA TRP A 150 12.41 10.94 18.67
C TRP A 150 13.49 10.57 19.69
N GLN A 151 14.26 9.49 19.46
CA GLN A 151 15.42 9.17 20.31
C GLN A 151 16.51 10.24 20.24
N PHE A 152 16.63 10.94 19.11
CA PHE A 152 17.62 12.03 18.98
C PHE A 152 17.07 13.36 19.48
N ASN A 153 15.83 13.68 19.14
CA ASN A 153 15.17 14.90 19.58
C ASN A 153 13.65 14.75 19.46
N ASN A 154 12.94 14.91 20.55
CA ASN A 154 11.48 14.80 20.58
C ASN A 154 10.77 15.90 19.78
N LEU A 155 11.46 16.97 19.34
CA LEU A 155 10.92 17.97 18.42
C LEU A 155 10.93 17.53 16.96
N MET A 156 11.61 16.44 16.61
CA MET A 156 11.55 15.88 15.27
C MET A 156 10.16 15.30 14.93
N PRO A 157 9.85 15.15 13.63
CA PRO A 157 8.64 14.44 13.21
C PRO A 157 8.61 13.01 13.80
N GLY A 158 7.55 12.68 14.50
CA GLY A 158 7.39 11.37 15.15
C GLY A 158 6.61 10.37 14.29
N PRO A 159 6.11 9.30 14.92
CA PRO A 159 5.47 8.20 14.21
C PRO A 159 4.22 8.61 13.42
N LEU A 160 3.40 9.52 13.95
CA LEU A 160 2.20 9.99 13.27
C LEU A 160 2.53 10.89 12.07
N ALA A 161 3.45 11.84 12.28
CA ALA A 161 3.91 12.75 11.22
C ALA A 161 4.51 11.96 10.06
N MET A 162 5.40 10.99 10.33
CA MET A 162 6.04 10.17 9.32
C MET A 162 5.05 9.25 8.58
N ALA A 163 4.10 8.65 9.30
CA ALA A 163 3.03 7.85 8.69
C ALA A 163 2.12 8.70 7.79
N TRP A 164 1.81 9.93 8.19
CA TRP A 164 0.96 10.82 7.40
C TRP A 164 1.68 11.42 6.19
N ILE A 165 2.99 11.67 6.27
CA ILE A 165 3.83 12.00 5.13
C ILE A 165 3.77 10.88 4.09
N PHE A 166 3.98 9.64 4.51
CA PHE A 166 3.86 8.48 3.62
C PHE A 166 2.45 8.35 3.05
N LYS A 167 1.41 8.43 3.89
CA LYS A 167 0.01 8.33 3.46
C LYS A 167 -0.37 9.41 2.45
N ALA A 168 0.19 10.61 2.59
CA ALA A 168 0.00 11.70 1.63
C ALA A 168 0.62 11.35 0.27
N SER A 169 1.85 10.84 0.25
CA SER A 169 2.54 10.39 -0.97
C SER A 169 1.72 9.32 -1.70
N SER A 170 1.36 8.24 -1.00
CA SER A 170 0.57 7.14 -1.54
C SER A 170 -0.82 7.59 -2.04
N THR A 171 -1.47 8.55 -1.34
CA THR A 171 -2.77 9.09 -1.81
C THR A 171 -2.61 9.92 -3.08
N ILE A 172 -1.54 10.71 -3.20
CA ILE A 172 -1.25 11.49 -4.42
C ILE A 172 -0.99 10.54 -5.58
N ASP A 173 -0.20 9.49 -5.41
CA ASP A 173 0.04 8.50 -6.46
C ASP A 173 -1.26 7.82 -6.89
N SER A 174 -2.06 7.35 -5.95
CA SER A 174 -3.36 6.71 -6.23
C SER A 174 -4.31 7.62 -7.03
N MET A 175 -4.27 8.94 -6.81
CA MET A 175 -5.19 9.89 -7.45
C MET A 175 -4.63 10.51 -8.73
N LEU A 176 -3.32 10.72 -8.82
CA LEU A 176 -2.67 11.46 -9.90
C LEU A 176 -1.63 10.63 -10.67
N GLY A 177 -1.15 9.50 -10.16
CA GLY A 177 -0.02 8.72 -10.72
C GLY A 177 -0.29 8.03 -12.06
N TYR A 178 -1.42 8.34 -12.70
CA TYR A 178 -1.76 7.77 -14.01
C TYR A 178 -0.91 8.36 -15.15
N LYS A 179 -0.44 7.48 -16.05
CA LYS A 179 0.46 7.86 -17.16
C LYS A 179 -0.29 8.42 -18.39
N ASP A 180 -1.54 8.86 -18.25
CA ASP A 180 -2.41 9.31 -19.34
C ASP A 180 -2.68 10.81 -19.29
N GLY A 181 -2.72 11.47 -20.47
CA GLY A 181 -3.11 12.85 -20.61
C GLY A 181 -2.32 13.82 -19.73
N ASN A 182 -3.01 14.75 -19.06
CA ASN A 182 -2.42 15.73 -18.15
C ASN A 182 -1.81 15.09 -16.90
N LEU A 183 -2.37 13.98 -16.45
CA LEU A 183 -1.91 13.28 -15.23
C LEU A 183 -0.49 12.73 -15.38
N LYS A 184 -0.06 12.38 -16.60
CA LYS A 184 1.32 11.97 -16.87
C LYS A 184 2.35 12.98 -16.35
N TRP A 185 2.05 14.26 -16.43
CA TRP A 185 2.94 15.35 -15.99
C TRP A 185 2.64 15.79 -14.57
N LEU A 186 1.37 15.91 -14.24
CA LEU A 186 0.92 16.36 -12.93
C LEU A 186 1.21 15.35 -11.82
N GLY A 187 1.02 14.06 -12.08
CA GLY A 187 1.23 12.99 -11.11
C GLY A 187 2.67 12.49 -10.99
N PHE A 188 3.58 12.95 -11.88
CA PHE A 188 4.95 12.40 -11.94
C PHE A 188 5.71 12.50 -10.61
N SER A 189 5.67 13.67 -9.95
CA SER A 189 6.39 13.89 -8.70
C SER A 189 5.82 13.05 -7.54
N GLY A 190 4.49 12.94 -7.45
CA GLY A 190 3.83 12.11 -6.44
C GLY A 190 4.15 10.63 -6.62
N ALA A 191 4.04 10.12 -7.85
CA ALA A 191 4.38 8.74 -8.16
C ALA A 191 5.86 8.41 -7.85
N LYS A 192 6.78 9.33 -8.17
CA LYS A 192 8.20 9.13 -7.85
C LYS A 192 8.48 9.18 -6.34
N LEU A 193 7.82 10.05 -5.61
CA LEU A 193 7.95 10.10 -4.16
C LEU A 193 7.43 8.81 -3.52
N ASP A 194 6.28 8.31 -3.97
CA ASP A 194 5.71 7.05 -3.49
C ASP A 194 6.63 5.86 -3.80
N ASP A 195 7.15 5.78 -5.03
CA ASP A 195 8.15 4.77 -5.43
C ASP A 195 9.35 4.74 -4.45
N ILE A 196 9.86 5.93 -4.06
CA ILE A 196 11.01 6.05 -3.16
C ILE A 196 10.62 5.65 -1.73
N MET A 197 9.50 6.15 -1.24
CA MET A 197 9.07 5.88 0.15
C MET A 197 8.65 4.43 0.37
N THR A 198 8.15 3.74 -0.65
CA THR A 198 7.77 2.31 -0.60
C THR A 198 8.96 1.39 -0.87
N TRP A 199 10.09 1.92 -1.39
CA TRP A 199 11.22 1.10 -1.85
C TRP A 199 11.82 0.22 -0.74
N ILE A 200 12.15 0.80 0.41
CA ILE A 200 12.71 0.06 1.55
C ILE A 200 11.65 -0.89 2.18
N PRO A 201 10.44 -0.44 2.51
CA PRO A 201 9.40 -1.31 3.05
C PRO A 201 9.15 -2.57 2.21
N ALA A 202 9.04 -2.44 0.88
CA ALA A 202 8.83 -3.59 0.00
C ALA A 202 9.97 -4.62 0.09
N ARG A 203 11.24 -4.18 0.25
CA ARG A 203 12.40 -5.08 0.40
C ARG A 203 12.42 -5.75 1.78
N ILE A 204 12.03 -5.04 2.82
CA ILE A 204 11.92 -5.65 4.15
C ILE A 204 10.79 -6.71 4.15
N VAL A 205 9.66 -6.45 3.49
CA VAL A 205 8.60 -7.45 3.30
C VAL A 205 9.12 -8.66 2.53
N LEU A 206 9.87 -8.47 1.44
CA LEU A 206 10.49 -9.56 0.66
C LEU A 206 11.33 -10.49 1.55
N ILE A 207 12.09 -9.94 2.49
CA ILE A 207 12.99 -10.72 3.36
C ILE A 207 12.21 -11.34 4.53
N THR A 208 11.24 -10.63 5.09
CA THR A 208 10.59 -11.03 6.36
C THR A 208 9.35 -11.91 6.15
N LEU A 209 8.64 -11.79 5.02
CA LEU A 209 7.43 -12.57 4.78
C LEU A 209 7.67 -14.10 4.76
N PRO A 210 8.75 -14.63 4.15
CA PRO A 210 9.03 -16.05 4.19
C PRO A 210 9.24 -16.64 5.60
N LEU A 211 9.58 -15.80 6.57
CA LEU A 211 9.69 -16.21 7.98
C LEU A 211 8.32 -16.49 8.61
N CYS A 212 7.25 -15.94 8.07
CA CYS A 212 5.87 -16.10 8.56
C CYS A 212 5.15 -17.32 7.97
N CYS A 213 5.70 -17.89 6.91
CA CYS A 213 5.15 -19.06 6.24
C CYS A 213 6.19 -20.20 6.28
N ARG A 214 5.75 -21.41 5.90
CA ARG A 214 6.65 -22.54 5.62
C ARG A 214 6.66 -22.74 4.10
N PRO A 215 7.51 -22.00 3.37
CA PRO A 215 7.55 -22.14 1.93
C PRO A 215 8.00 -23.56 1.54
N LYS A 216 7.53 -24.07 0.40
CA LYS A 216 7.93 -25.39 -0.11
C LYS A 216 9.43 -25.47 -0.44
N GLN A 217 10.05 -24.33 -0.69
CA GLN A 217 11.47 -24.22 -0.99
C GLN A 217 12.21 -23.52 0.16
N PRO A 218 13.54 -23.66 0.25
CA PRO A 218 14.35 -22.90 1.19
C PRO A 218 14.07 -21.40 1.10
N ILE A 219 14.06 -20.72 2.26
CA ILE A 219 13.74 -19.29 2.36
C ILE A 219 14.57 -18.46 1.38
N ILE A 220 15.88 -18.68 1.32
CA ILE A 220 16.78 -17.94 0.43
C ILE A 220 16.37 -18.10 -1.05
N LYS A 221 16.05 -19.34 -1.46
CA LYS A 221 15.60 -19.63 -2.81
C LYS A 221 14.24 -18.97 -3.12
N THR A 222 13.33 -18.96 -2.15
CA THR A 222 12.04 -18.26 -2.27
C THR A 222 12.24 -16.78 -2.47
N ILE A 223 13.15 -16.15 -1.72
CA ILE A 223 13.50 -14.71 -1.88
C ILE A 223 14.12 -14.44 -3.25
N GLN A 224 15.07 -15.28 -3.69
CA GLN A 224 15.71 -15.12 -5.00
C GLN A 224 14.70 -15.19 -6.15
N GLN A 225 13.85 -16.22 -6.16
CA GLN A 225 12.83 -16.38 -7.20
C GLN A 225 11.80 -15.25 -7.18
N ALA A 226 11.37 -14.80 -5.99
CA ALA A 226 10.47 -13.68 -5.87
C ALA A 226 11.12 -12.37 -6.36
N TRP A 227 12.40 -12.18 -6.11
CA TRP A 227 13.16 -11.05 -6.64
C TRP A 227 13.24 -11.10 -8.17
N GLU A 228 13.66 -12.24 -8.74
CA GLU A 228 13.79 -12.43 -10.19
C GLU A 228 12.46 -12.19 -10.93
N ASP A 229 11.36 -12.75 -10.43
CA ASP A 229 10.04 -12.54 -11.03
C ASP A 229 9.53 -11.10 -10.83
N GLY A 230 9.82 -10.48 -9.68
CA GLY A 230 9.28 -9.19 -9.30
C GLY A 230 9.95 -7.99 -9.97
N ILE A 231 11.27 -8.02 -10.22
CA ILE A 231 12.01 -6.90 -10.82
C ILE A 231 11.65 -6.62 -12.28
N VAL A 232 10.98 -7.56 -12.94
CA VAL A 232 10.55 -7.40 -14.34
C VAL A 232 9.31 -6.50 -14.45
N ASP A 233 8.58 -6.25 -13.34
CA ASP A 233 7.44 -5.32 -13.34
C ASP A 233 7.92 -3.87 -13.53
N PRO A 234 7.20 -3.04 -14.31
CA PRO A 234 7.52 -1.62 -14.48
C PRO A 234 7.51 -0.79 -13.19
N SER A 235 6.80 -1.24 -12.14
CA SER A 235 6.87 -0.64 -10.81
C SER A 235 8.03 -1.24 -10.02
N PRO A 236 8.88 -0.43 -9.39
CA PRO A 236 10.01 -0.95 -8.63
C PRO A 236 9.61 -1.67 -7.36
N ASN A 237 8.34 -1.57 -6.93
CA ASN A 237 7.83 -2.05 -5.66
C ASN A 237 6.72 -3.09 -5.79
N SER A 238 5.67 -2.82 -6.60
CA SER A 238 4.50 -3.69 -6.69
C SER A 238 4.84 -5.09 -7.17
N GLY A 239 5.70 -5.23 -8.20
CA GLY A 239 6.12 -6.54 -8.68
C GLY A 239 6.82 -7.39 -7.63
N ILE A 240 7.69 -6.78 -6.81
CA ILE A 240 8.38 -7.47 -5.70
C ILE A 240 7.39 -7.89 -4.62
N SER A 241 6.45 -7.02 -4.27
CA SER A 241 5.39 -7.31 -3.30
C SER A 241 4.50 -8.44 -3.78
N GLU A 242 3.98 -8.35 -5.01
CA GLU A 242 3.18 -9.42 -5.62
C GLU A 242 3.94 -10.75 -5.66
N ALA A 243 5.23 -10.74 -6.03
CA ALA A 243 6.03 -11.93 -6.18
C ALA A 243 6.25 -12.66 -4.85
N ILE A 244 6.67 -11.96 -3.80
CA ILE A 244 6.93 -12.63 -2.52
C ILE A 244 5.65 -13.21 -1.90
N PHE A 245 4.51 -12.51 -2.02
CA PHE A 245 3.23 -13.06 -1.59
C PHE A 245 2.79 -14.25 -2.45
N ALA A 246 3.05 -14.21 -3.77
CA ALA A 246 2.74 -15.33 -4.68
C ALA A 246 3.49 -16.60 -4.28
N TYR A 247 4.79 -16.51 -4.00
CA TYR A 247 5.61 -17.64 -3.55
C TYR A 247 5.21 -18.14 -2.16
N CYS A 248 4.96 -17.25 -1.20
CA CYS A 248 4.57 -17.61 0.17
C CYS A 248 3.14 -18.17 0.26
N ALA A 249 2.22 -17.68 -0.59
CA ALA A 249 0.86 -18.19 -0.67
C ALA A 249 0.68 -19.34 -1.66
N GLU A 250 1.73 -19.70 -2.41
CA GLU A 250 1.72 -20.76 -3.43
C GLU A 250 0.65 -20.53 -4.50
N VAL A 251 0.65 -19.34 -5.10
CA VAL A 251 -0.34 -18.91 -6.08
C VAL A 251 0.31 -18.21 -7.25
N ARG A 252 -0.14 -18.50 -8.47
CA ARG A 252 0.31 -17.82 -9.69
C ARG A 252 -0.40 -16.48 -9.85
N MET A 253 0.37 -15.43 -10.13
CA MET A 253 -0.11 -14.08 -10.41
C MET A 253 0.42 -13.57 -11.76
N GLY A 254 0.03 -12.37 -12.16
CA GLY A 254 0.44 -11.77 -13.44
C GLY A 254 -0.44 -12.23 -14.63
N GLY A 255 0.01 -11.89 -15.85
CA GLY A 255 -0.71 -12.18 -17.08
C GLY A 255 -1.39 -10.96 -17.70
N VAL A 256 -2.45 -11.17 -18.47
CA VAL A 256 -3.10 -10.10 -19.23
C VAL A 256 -4.07 -9.30 -18.37
N ASN A 257 -3.95 -7.98 -18.46
CA ASN A 257 -4.86 -7.01 -17.89
C ASN A 257 -5.29 -5.99 -18.95
N PHE A 258 -6.38 -5.28 -18.72
CA PHE A 258 -6.84 -4.19 -19.57
C PHE A 258 -6.90 -2.89 -18.76
N TYR A 259 -6.51 -1.78 -19.38
CA TYR A 259 -6.55 -0.45 -18.80
C TYR A 259 -7.10 0.53 -19.86
N LYS A 260 -8.31 1.03 -19.62
CA LYS A 260 -9.02 1.90 -20.60
C LYS A 260 -9.09 1.25 -21.99
N GLY A 261 -9.46 -0.04 -22.05
CA GLY A 261 -9.55 -0.83 -23.27
C GLY A 261 -8.21 -1.27 -23.87
N LYS A 262 -7.06 -0.82 -23.34
CA LYS A 262 -5.73 -1.21 -23.84
C LYS A 262 -5.20 -2.44 -23.12
N LYS A 263 -4.81 -3.46 -23.88
CA LYS A 263 -4.19 -4.67 -23.35
C LYS A 263 -2.77 -4.36 -22.83
N LYS A 264 -2.52 -4.78 -21.59
CA LYS A 264 -1.19 -4.75 -20.96
C LYS A 264 -0.86 -6.13 -20.41
N THR A 265 0.25 -6.71 -20.83
CA THR A 265 0.70 -8.01 -20.32
C THR A 265 1.74 -7.78 -19.24
N LYS A 266 1.46 -8.26 -18.02
CA LYS A 266 2.44 -8.38 -16.94
C LYS A 266 3.13 -9.74 -17.04
N PRO A 267 4.40 -9.86 -16.63
CA PRO A 267 5.06 -11.17 -16.49
C PRO A 267 4.24 -12.08 -15.57
N LEU A 268 4.30 -13.39 -15.85
CA LEU A 268 3.73 -14.37 -14.92
C LEU A 268 4.68 -14.55 -13.75
N ILE A 269 4.15 -14.41 -12.54
CA ILE A 269 4.83 -14.58 -11.26
C ILE A 269 4.50 -15.95 -10.71
N ALA A 270 5.50 -16.66 -10.17
CA ALA A 270 5.34 -17.97 -9.52
C ALA A 270 4.62 -18.99 -10.44
N LYS A 271 5.09 -19.13 -11.68
CA LYS A 271 4.45 -19.88 -12.78
C LYS A 271 4.13 -21.34 -12.43
N SER A 272 4.92 -21.96 -11.58
CA SER A 272 4.77 -23.38 -11.16
C SER A 272 3.60 -23.62 -10.20
N TYR A 273 3.03 -22.56 -9.62
CA TYR A 273 1.92 -22.68 -8.69
C TYR A 273 0.55 -22.58 -9.39
N PRO A 274 -0.52 -23.07 -8.74
CA PRO A 274 -1.87 -23.03 -9.29
C PRO A 274 -2.39 -21.59 -9.45
N ILE A 275 -3.44 -21.44 -10.24
CA ILE A 275 -4.18 -20.19 -10.36
C ILE A 275 -4.82 -19.78 -9.02
N ALA A 276 -5.08 -18.50 -8.86
CA ALA A 276 -5.67 -17.95 -7.65
C ALA A 276 -7.06 -18.57 -7.36
N ASN A 277 -7.28 -18.90 -6.11
CA ASN A 277 -8.53 -19.41 -5.57
C ASN A 277 -8.82 -18.76 -4.21
N ILE A 278 -10.00 -19.01 -3.65
CA ILE A 278 -10.41 -18.43 -2.37
C ILE A 278 -9.42 -18.77 -1.24
N ASN A 279 -8.91 -20.00 -1.22
CA ASN A 279 -7.99 -20.43 -0.17
C ASN A 279 -6.63 -19.73 -0.27
N SER A 280 -6.12 -19.49 -1.48
CA SER A 280 -4.88 -18.74 -1.68
C SER A 280 -5.02 -17.29 -1.24
N ILE A 281 -6.18 -16.64 -1.50
CA ILE A 281 -6.45 -15.28 -1.05
C ILE A 281 -6.54 -15.22 0.48
N LYS A 282 -7.27 -16.16 1.11
CA LYS A 282 -7.32 -16.26 2.58
C LYS A 282 -5.93 -16.48 3.18
N ARG A 283 -5.06 -17.27 2.50
CA ARG A 283 -3.66 -17.45 2.91
C ARG A 283 -2.89 -16.13 2.84
N ILE A 284 -3.04 -15.33 1.77
CA ILE A 284 -2.43 -14.00 1.67
C ILE A 284 -2.87 -13.11 2.83
N LEU A 285 -4.17 -13.01 3.13
CA LEU A 285 -4.68 -12.21 4.24
C LEU A 285 -4.12 -12.65 5.60
N ASN A 286 -4.00 -13.96 5.83
CA ASN A 286 -3.40 -14.50 7.04
C ASN A 286 -1.89 -14.18 7.13
N LEU A 287 -1.17 -14.21 6.01
CA LEU A 287 0.24 -13.82 5.96
C LEU A 287 0.43 -12.34 6.28
N ILE A 288 -0.44 -11.47 5.75
CA ILE A 288 -0.44 -10.03 6.08
C ILE A 288 -0.60 -9.84 7.59
N LEU A 289 -1.59 -10.49 8.22
CA LEU A 289 -1.84 -10.36 9.66
C LEU A 289 -0.68 -10.89 10.50
N ARG A 290 -0.10 -12.05 10.14
CA ARG A 290 1.04 -12.63 10.86
C ARG A 290 2.27 -11.73 10.76
N LEU A 291 2.58 -11.25 9.57
CA LEU A 291 3.74 -10.37 9.36
C LEU A 291 3.54 -9.02 10.06
N GLN A 292 2.34 -8.44 9.99
CA GLN A 292 2.01 -7.22 10.73
C GLN A 292 2.26 -7.39 12.23
N PHE A 293 1.81 -8.49 12.81
CA PHE A 293 2.01 -8.79 14.23
C PHE A 293 3.51 -8.92 14.57
N ILE A 294 4.28 -9.63 13.73
CA ILE A 294 5.74 -9.78 13.90
C ILE A 294 6.44 -8.42 13.82
N TRP A 295 6.08 -7.56 12.86
CA TRP A 295 6.67 -6.23 12.74
C TRP A 295 6.37 -5.36 13.96
N VAL A 296 5.12 -5.34 14.44
CA VAL A 296 4.74 -4.59 15.65
C VAL A 296 5.53 -5.08 16.87
N LEU A 297 5.60 -6.39 17.09
CA LEU A 297 6.41 -6.97 18.18
C LEU A 297 7.89 -6.63 18.04
N GLY A 298 8.43 -6.74 16.83
CA GLY A 298 9.84 -6.39 16.54
C GLY A 298 10.14 -4.93 16.85
N ILE A 299 9.26 -4.01 16.44
CA ILE A 299 9.38 -2.58 16.74
C ILE A 299 9.36 -2.35 18.26
N LEU A 300 8.43 -2.95 18.99
CA LEU A 300 8.34 -2.81 20.45
C LEU A 300 9.59 -3.36 21.16
N LEU A 301 10.12 -4.48 20.70
CA LEU A 301 11.37 -5.05 21.24
C LEU A 301 12.58 -4.13 20.98
N ILE A 302 12.70 -3.59 19.77
CA ILE A 302 13.78 -2.66 19.42
C ILE A 302 13.71 -1.40 20.28
N ILE A 303 12.50 -0.83 20.45
CA ILE A 303 12.30 0.36 21.31
C ILE A 303 12.74 0.05 22.74
N LYS A 304 12.35 -1.12 23.28
CA LYS A 304 12.74 -1.53 24.62
C LYS A 304 14.25 -1.66 24.77
N LEU A 305 14.94 -2.20 23.77
CA LEU A 305 16.40 -2.38 23.78
C LEU A 305 17.17 -1.05 23.68
N ILE A 306 16.60 -0.06 22.96
CA ILE A 306 17.24 1.26 22.82
C ILE A 306 17.04 2.10 24.08
N ASN A 307 15.94 1.90 24.83
CA ASN A 307 15.62 2.62 26.07
C ASN A 307 16.18 1.94 27.33
N LEU A 308 16.87 0.81 27.21
CA LEU A 308 17.63 0.15 28.28
C LEU A 308 19.09 0.61 28.25
#